data_f7a34ab7a6695d235134d7fb5746fa0b
#
_entry.id   f7a34ab7a6695d235134d7fb5746fa0b
#
_cell.length_a   1.000
_cell.length_b   1.000
_cell.length_c   1.000
_cell.angle_alpha   90.00
_cell.angle_beta   90.00
_cell.angle_gamma   90.00
#
_symmetry.space_group_name_H-M   'P 1'
#
loop_
_entity.id
_entity.type
_entity.pdbx_description
1 polymer ?
#
loop_
_entity_poly.entity_id
_entity_poly.type
_entity_poly.pdbx_seq_one_letter_code
_entity_poly.pdbx_strand_id
1 'polypeptide(L)'
;MTNREMLRRAQLAKLTKQIIDSPEYRERRKEDDEQNLMRAFASFALISADYLYRQFNCKAAGIRKFIDFVKPSMGYVKDDPDYFRLMNEAFVDEIGLDIMKELGMEFEDEDEM
;
A
#
# COMPACT_ATOMS: atom_id res chain seq x y z
N MET A 1 -28.41 -28.46 -12.30
CA MET A 1 -28.35 -28.09 -10.89
C MET A 1 -29.70 -28.39 -10.22
N THR A 2 -29.69 -29.14 -9.14
CA THR A 2 -30.93 -29.49 -8.42
C THR A 2 -31.37 -28.28 -7.55
N ASN A 3 -32.66 -28.23 -7.21
CA ASN A 3 -33.18 -27.22 -6.30
C ASN A 3 -32.47 -27.23 -4.95
N ARG A 4 -32.05 -28.40 -4.50
CA ARG A 4 -31.33 -28.58 -3.24
C ARG A 4 -29.95 -27.92 -3.28
N GLU A 5 -29.25 -28.04 -4.41
CA GLU A 5 -27.95 -27.40 -4.63
C GLU A 5 -28.08 -25.90 -4.71
N MET A 6 -29.12 -25.39 -5.35
CA MET A 6 -29.39 -23.96 -5.44
C MET A 6 -29.64 -23.34 -4.05
N LEU A 7 -30.43 -24.03 -3.24
CA LEU A 7 -30.71 -23.60 -1.84
C LEU A 7 -29.43 -23.59 -1.00
N ARG A 8 -28.58 -24.60 -1.15
CA ARG A 8 -27.32 -24.70 -0.43
C ARG A 8 -26.40 -23.55 -0.79
N ARG A 9 -26.28 -23.23 -2.08
CA ARG A 9 -25.46 -22.08 -2.55
C ARG A 9 -26.00 -20.76 -2.03
N ALA A 10 -27.32 -20.58 -2.05
CA ALA A 10 -27.93 -19.37 -1.52
C ALA A 10 -27.68 -19.20 -0.02
N GLN A 11 -27.72 -20.28 0.74
CA GLN A 11 -27.44 -20.27 2.16
C GLN A 11 -25.95 -19.92 2.43
N LEU A 12 -25.03 -20.52 1.66
CA LEU A 12 -23.61 -20.23 1.77
C LEU A 12 -23.30 -18.77 1.45
N ALA A 13 -23.90 -18.25 0.38
CA ALA A 13 -23.73 -16.85 -0.01
C ALA A 13 -24.23 -15.91 1.09
N LYS A 14 -25.36 -16.23 1.72
CA LYS A 14 -25.91 -15.43 2.81
C LYS A 14 -25.01 -15.46 4.04
N LEU A 15 -24.49 -16.63 4.42
CA LEU A 15 -23.56 -16.77 5.54
C LEU A 15 -22.26 -16.04 5.28
N THR A 16 -21.72 -16.14 4.08
CA THR A 16 -20.50 -15.44 3.67
C THR A 16 -20.69 -13.92 3.79
N LYS A 17 -21.84 -13.42 3.31
CA LYS A 17 -22.17 -12.00 3.42
C LYS A 17 -22.27 -11.55 4.88
N GLN A 18 -22.88 -12.35 5.74
CA GLN A 18 -22.99 -12.04 7.17
C GLN A 18 -21.62 -11.96 7.83
N ILE A 19 -20.70 -12.86 7.48
CA ILE A 19 -19.33 -12.84 7.99
C ILE A 19 -18.60 -11.61 7.50
N ILE A 20 -18.68 -11.29 6.20
CA ILE A 20 -18.02 -10.11 5.59
C ILE A 20 -18.53 -8.81 6.21
N ASP A 21 -19.83 -8.74 6.52
CA ASP A 21 -20.44 -7.56 7.12
C ASP A 21 -20.25 -7.49 8.64
N SER A 22 -19.69 -8.50 9.28
CA SER A 22 -19.48 -8.50 10.72
C SER A 22 -18.38 -7.51 11.12
N PRO A 23 -18.52 -6.79 12.25
CA PRO A 23 -17.48 -5.86 12.72
C PRO A 23 -16.15 -6.55 12.99
N GLU A 24 -16.18 -7.78 13.48
CA GLU A 24 -14.98 -8.58 13.78
C GLU A 24 -14.19 -8.90 12.52
N TYR A 25 -14.88 -9.29 11.45
CA TYR A 25 -14.25 -9.57 10.17
C TYR A 25 -13.64 -8.30 9.55
N ARG A 26 -14.37 -7.19 9.60
CA ARG A 26 -13.91 -5.89 9.08
C ARG A 26 -12.67 -5.41 9.81
N GLU A 27 -12.63 -5.59 11.13
CA GLU A 27 -11.46 -5.23 11.93
C GLU A 27 -10.24 -6.07 11.57
N ARG A 28 -10.40 -7.39 11.46
CA ARG A 28 -9.31 -8.29 11.05
C ARG A 28 -8.78 -7.94 9.66
N ARG A 29 -9.68 -7.69 8.72
CA ARG A 29 -9.30 -7.32 7.36
C ARG A 29 -8.55 -6.00 7.33
N LYS A 30 -8.97 -5.04 8.11
CA LYS A 30 -8.28 -3.76 8.23
C LYS A 30 -6.88 -3.94 8.79
N GLU A 31 -6.72 -4.73 9.83
CA GLU A 31 -5.41 -5.05 10.42
C GLU A 31 -4.51 -5.77 9.41
N ASP A 32 -5.05 -6.75 8.68
CA ASP A 32 -4.29 -7.47 7.66
C ASP A 32 -3.86 -6.55 6.52
N ASP A 33 -4.74 -5.66 6.06
CA ASP A 33 -4.42 -4.69 5.02
C ASP A 33 -3.34 -3.71 5.48
N GLU A 34 -3.39 -3.25 6.72
CA GLU A 34 -2.37 -2.39 7.31
C GLU A 34 -1.02 -3.10 7.39
N GLN A 35 -0.99 -4.36 7.84
CA GLN A 35 0.24 -5.15 7.90
C GLN A 35 0.82 -5.39 6.52
N ASN A 36 -0.02 -5.68 5.53
CA ASN A 36 0.42 -5.88 4.15
C ASN A 36 1.01 -4.60 3.56
N LEU A 37 0.41 -3.44 3.83
CA LEU A 37 0.95 -2.14 3.42
C LEU A 37 2.30 -1.89 4.06
N MET A 38 2.46 -2.18 5.35
CA MET A 38 3.72 -1.98 6.05
C MET A 38 4.81 -2.91 5.53
N ARG A 39 4.47 -4.16 5.23
CA ARG A 39 5.41 -5.11 4.62
C ARG A 39 5.84 -4.66 3.23
N ALA A 40 4.91 -4.19 2.40
CA ALA A 40 5.22 -3.65 1.09
C ALA A 40 6.13 -2.44 1.18
N PHE A 41 5.85 -1.54 2.12
CA PHE A 41 6.68 -0.36 2.37
C PHE A 41 8.09 -0.77 2.82
N ALA A 42 8.19 -1.68 3.76
CA ALA A 42 9.48 -2.18 4.26
C ALA A 42 10.29 -2.86 3.16
N SER A 43 9.64 -3.67 2.31
CA SER A 43 10.29 -4.33 1.17
C SER A 43 10.82 -3.31 0.18
N PHE A 44 10.06 -2.26 -0.11
CA PHE A 44 10.49 -1.21 -1.00
C PHE A 44 11.66 -0.41 -0.41
N ALA A 45 11.63 -0.14 0.89
CA ALA A 45 12.72 0.52 1.58
C ALA A 45 14.00 -0.33 1.53
N LEU A 46 13.89 -1.65 1.67
CA LEU A 46 15.02 -2.56 1.52
C LEU A 46 15.61 -2.52 0.12
N ILE A 47 14.77 -2.53 -0.91
CA ILE A 47 15.19 -2.41 -2.31
C ILE A 47 15.93 -1.09 -2.52
N SER A 48 15.39 -0.01 -1.98
CA SER A 48 16.01 1.33 -2.08
C SER A 48 17.35 1.39 -1.36
N ALA A 49 17.43 0.81 -0.17
CA ALA A 49 18.69 0.72 0.58
C ALA A 49 19.74 -0.11 -0.17
N ASP A 50 19.34 -1.22 -0.77
CA ASP A 50 20.22 -2.05 -1.59
C ASP A 50 20.77 -1.26 -2.78
N TYR A 51 19.91 -0.47 -3.45
CA TYR A 51 20.31 0.41 -4.53
C TYR A 51 21.36 1.44 -4.07
N LEU A 52 21.12 2.11 -2.95
CA LEU A 52 22.07 3.08 -2.38
C LEU A 52 23.42 2.43 -2.04
N TYR A 53 23.38 1.24 -1.47
CA TYR A 53 24.59 0.50 -1.13
C TYR A 53 25.40 0.12 -2.38
N ARG A 54 24.73 -0.43 -3.39
CA ARG A 54 25.40 -0.96 -4.58
C ARG A 54 25.83 0.09 -5.57
N GLN A 55 25.00 1.13 -5.78
CA GLN A 55 25.26 2.15 -6.80
C GLN A 55 25.97 3.38 -6.27
N PHE A 56 25.75 3.74 -5.02
CA PHE A 56 26.31 4.94 -4.40
C PHE A 56 27.29 4.64 -3.28
N ASN A 57 27.59 3.38 -3.04
CA ASN A 57 28.52 2.94 -2.01
C ASN A 57 28.20 3.46 -0.61
N CYS A 58 26.91 3.65 -0.32
CA CYS A 58 26.46 4.03 1.02
C CYS A 58 26.69 2.89 1.99
N LYS A 59 27.45 3.14 3.06
CA LYS A 59 27.69 2.17 4.12
C LYS A 59 26.67 2.36 5.26
N ALA A 60 26.92 1.73 6.38
CA ALA A 60 25.97 1.70 7.50
C ALA A 60 25.49 3.10 7.93
N ALA A 61 26.38 4.07 8.01
CA ALA A 61 26.02 5.43 8.41
C ALA A 61 25.08 6.10 7.40
N GLY A 62 25.36 5.97 6.10
CA GLY A 62 24.51 6.51 5.03
C GLY A 62 23.15 5.81 4.96
N ILE A 63 23.15 4.50 5.10
CA ILE A 63 21.89 3.73 5.12
C ILE A 63 21.04 4.09 6.34
N ARG A 64 21.64 4.32 7.52
CA ARG A 64 20.91 4.79 8.70
C ARG A 64 20.27 6.15 8.47
N LYS A 65 20.96 7.07 7.82
CA LYS A 65 20.37 8.37 7.44
C LYS A 65 19.18 8.20 6.52
N PHE A 66 19.27 7.29 5.56
CA PHE A 66 18.14 6.95 4.69
C PHE A 66 16.96 6.39 5.49
N ILE A 67 17.21 5.47 6.41
CA ILE A 67 16.17 4.89 7.27
C ILE A 67 15.52 5.98 8.12
N ASP A 68 16.30 6.88 8.73
CA ASP A 68 15.77 7.99 9.53
C ASP A 68 14.91 8.94 8.71
N PHE A 69 15.26 9.14 7.45
CA PHE A 69 14.44 9.92 6.52
C PHE A 69 13.13 9.23 6.16
N VAL A 70 13.16 7.91 5.96
CA VAL A 70 12.01 7.13 5.51
C VAL A 70 11.03 6.81 6.65
N LYS A 71 11.53 6.66 7.88
CA LYS A 71 10.71 6.28 9.04
C LYS A 71 9.45 7.10 9.23
N PRO A 72 9.49 8.44 9.22
CA PRO A 72 8.26 9.24 9.35
C PRO A 72 7.24 8.94 8.25
N SER A 73 7.70 8.59 7.05
CA SER A 73 6.83 8.29 5.92
C SER A 73 5.98 7.04 6.15
N MET A 74 6.42 6.12 7.01
CA MET A 74 5.64 4.93 7.34
C MET A 74 4.28 5.28 7.95
N GLY A 75 4.22 6.34 8.78
CA GLY A 75 2.97 6.82 9.35
C GLY A 75 2.01 7.37 8.30
N TYR A 76 2.55 7.99 7.26
CA TYR A 76 1.73 8.58 6.19
C TYR A 76 1.13 7.55 5.24
N VAL A 77 1.74 6.38 5.11
CA VAL A 77 1.18 5.29 4.30
C VAL A 77 -0.24 4.95 4.73
N LYS A 78 -0.48 4.99 6.03
CA LYS A 78 -1.76 4.63 6.64
C LYS A 78 -2.70 5.81 6.79
N ASP A 79 -2.18 6.95 7.26
CA ASP A 79 -3.00 8.05 7.78
C ASP A 79 -3.19 9.20 6.78
N ASP A 80 -2.36 9.29 5.75
CA ASP A 80 -2.42 10.39 4.78
C ASP A 80 -2.25 9.88 3.35
N PRO A 81 -3.35 9.52 2.68
CA PRO A 81 -3.28 9.00 1.32
C PRO A 81 -2.79 10.03 0.29
N ASP A 82 -2.88 11.33 0.60
CA ASP A 82 -2.43 12.39 -0.31
C ASP A 82 -0.93 12.66 -0.22
N TYR A 83 -0.27 12.21 0.82
CA TYR A 83 1.15 12.49 1.05
C TYR A 83 2.03 12.03 -0.13
N PHE A 84 1.82 10.81 -0.59
CA PHE A 84 2.62 10.25 -1.68
C PHE A 84 2.26 10.84 -3.03
N ARG A 85 0.99 11.21 -3.23
CA ARG A 85 0.56 11.93 -4.43
C ARG A 85 1.24 13.29 -4.53
N LEU A 86 1.26 14.04 -3.44
CA LEU A 86 1.94 15.34 -3.37
C LEU A 86 3.45 15.19 -3.59
N MET A 87 4.06 14.15 -3.04
CA MET A 87 5.47 13.85 -3.28
C MET A 87 5.75 13.59 -4.77
N ASN A 88 4.89 12.81 -5.44
CA ASN A 88 5.04 12.56 -6.86
C ASN A 88 4.87 13.85 -7.69
N GLU A 89 3.89 14.69 -7.33
CA GLU A 89 3.71 16.00 -7.97
C GLU A 89 4.95 16.89 -7.82
N ALA A 90 5.59 16.85 -6.65
CA ALA A 90 6.83 17.59 -6.44
C ALA A 90 7.95 17.13 -7.39
N PHE A 91 8.07 15.83 -7.64
CA PHE A 91 9.02 15.31 -8.61
C PHE A 91 8.72 15.78 -10.03
N VAL A 92 7.44 15.81 -10.40
CA VAL A 92 7.03 16.37 -11.71
C VAL A 92 7.44 17.84 -11.81
N ASP A 93 7.16 18.63 -10.77
CA ASP A 93 7.46 20.06 -10.78
C ASP A 93 8.95 20.36 -10.74
N GLU A 94 9.70 19.62 -9.93
CA GLU A 94 11.13 19.89 -9.71
C GLU A 94 12.05 19.32 -10.80
N ILE A 95 11.79 18.11 -11.27
CA ILE A 95 12.65 17.42 -12.23
C ILE A 95 11.93 16.91 -13.48
N GLY A 96 10.64 17.19 -13.62
CA GLY A 96 9.86 16.78 -14.79
C GLY A 96 9.63 15.27 -14.88
N LEU A 97 9.67 14.56 -13.76
CA LEU A 97 9.54 13.10 -13.73
C LEU A 97 8.33 12.67 -12.93
N ASP A 98 7.40 12.00 -13.59
CA ASP A 98 6.24 11.37 -12.93
C ASP A 98 6.62 9.92 -12.60
N ILE A 99 7.01 9.69 -11.34
CA ILE A 99 7.50 8.39 -10.88
C ILE A 99 6.43 7.33 -10.94
N MET A 100 5.20 7.65 -10.55
CA MET A 100 4.09 6.70 -10.59
C MET A 100 3.79 6.25 -12.01
N LYS A 101 3.83 7.16 -12.97
CA LYS A 101 3.67 6.84 -14.39
C LYS A 101 4.79 5.93 -14.90
N GLU A 102 6.03 6.22 -14.52
CA GLU A 102 7.17 5.37 -14.87
C GLU A 102 7.04 3.96 -14.32
N LEU A 103 6.43 3.81 -13.14
CA LEU A 103 6.14 2.52 -12.53
C LEU A 103 4.92 1.82 -13.14
N GLY A 104 4.21 2.47 -14.07
CA GLY A 104 2.99 1.93 -14.65
C GLY A 104 1.80 1.98 -13.71
N MET A 105 1.81 2.88 -12.74
CA MET A 105 0.77 3.04 -11.73
C MET A 105 0.15 4.43 -11.80
N GLU A 106 -1.10 4.53 -11.39
CA GLU A 106 -1.80 5.81 -11.27
C GLU A 106 -2.39 5.92 -9.88
N PHE A 107 -2.43 7.14 -9.33
CA PHE A 107 -3.17 7.39 -8.11
C PHE A 107 -4.66 7.35 -8.42
N GLU A 108 -5.46 6.81 -7.49
CA GLU A 108 -6.90 6.87 -7.60
C GLU A 108 -7.35 8.34 -7.61
N ASP A 109 -8.14 8.68 -8.63
CA ASP A 109 -8.64 10.03 -8.78
C ASP A 109 -9.92 10.16 -7.96
N GLU A 110 -9.81 10.78 -6.79
CA GLU A 110 -10.95 10.99 -5.90
C GLU A 110 -11.95 12.01 -6.44
N ASP A 111 -11.58 12.75 -7.48
CA ASP A 111 -12.39 13.78 -8.10
C ASP A 111 -13.34 13.25 -9.17
N GLU A 112 -13.28 11.97 -9.50
CA GLU A 112 -14.15 11.32 -10.46
C GLU A 112 -15.47 10.81 -9.85
N MET A 113 -16.07 11.58 -9.00
CA MET A 113 -17.41 11.23 -8.53
C MET A 113 -18.48 12.04 -9.24
#